data_7d5fa92d487fe89fb5acb15b80be11c9
#
_entry.id   7d5fa92d487fe89fb5acb15b80be11c9
#
_cell.length_a   1.000
_cell.length_b   1.000
_cell.length_c   1.000
_cell.angle_alpha   90.00
_cell.angle_beta   90.00
_cell.angle_gamma   90.00
#
_symmetry.space_group_name_H-M   'P 1'
#
loop_
_entity.id
_entity.type
_entity.pdbx_description
1 polymer ?
#
loop_
_entity_poly.entity_id
_entity_poly.type
_entity_poly.pdbx_seq_one_letter_code
_entity_poly.pdbx_strand_id
1 'polypeptide(L)'
;IIKLYEDNGFKLYNRITIWKEPLRVRTRTMVQSLMHKFIVEDSTKCFTAMPDYVLIFKRNGDNEVPVTHNSGLTKYYGDTPILPAMVGIFNRANETNFDAVQLWDYLKNTYADHKDTKSNKLSHYIWQRYASSVWDDIRIDNVLPFRDSKEEDDEKHVHPLQLDVIDRLVDLYSNPNEVVLTPFMGVGSEVYS
;
A
#
# COMPACT_ATOMS: atom_id res chain seq x y z
N ILE A 1 14.17 14.85 -6.14
CA ILE A 1 12.92 15.01 -5.36
C ILE A 1 13.26 15.25 -3.89
N ILE A 2 14.01 14.36 -3.19
CA ILE A 2 14.29 14.49 -1.75
C ILE A 2 14.88 15.87 -1.43
N LYS A 3 15.96 16.24 -2.10
CA LYS A 3 16.60 17.56 -1.91
C LYS A 3 15.64 18.72 -2.11
N LEU A 4 14.73 18.64 -3.11
CA LEU A 4 13.73 19.67 -3.36
C LEU A 4 12.83 19.91 -2.15
N TYR A 5 12.37 18.84 -1.51
CA TYR A 5 11.54 18.94 -0.32
C TYR A 5 12.34 19.45 0.89
N GLU A 6 13.58 19.00 1.05
CA GLU A 6 14.46 19.45 2.14
C GLU A 6 14.80 20.94 2.03
N ASP A 7 15.09 21.43 0.83
CA ASP A 7 15.33 22.84 0.55
C ASP A 7 14.09 23.73 0.84
N ASN A 8 12.88 23.12 0.88
CA ASN A 8 11.62 23.78 1.24
C ASN A 8 11.17 23.53 2.70
N GLY A 9 12.07 23.07 3.57
CA GLY A 9 11.81 22.94 5.00
C GLY A 9 11.11 21.65 5.44
N PHE A 10 11.03 20.66 4.57
CA PHE A 10 10.56 19.33 4.91
C PHE A 10 11.73 18.41 5.25
N LYS A 11 11.49 17.37 6.03
CA LYS A 11 12.46 16.31 6.30
C LYS A 11 11.90 14.97 5.82
N LEU A 12 12.72 14.18 5.14
CA LEU A 12 12.36 12.81 4.82
C LEU A 12 12.19 12.04 6.14
N TYR A 13 10.99 11.50 6.34
CA TYR A 13 10.62 10.79 7.55
C TYR A 13 10.61 9.27 7.35
N ASN A 14 10.04 8.82 6.24
CA ASN A 14 9.94 7.39 5.94
C ASN A 14 9.94 7.15 4.43
N ARG A 15 10.29 5.93 4.04
CA ARG A 15 10.18 5.42 2.66
C ARG A 15 9.55 4.04 2.69
N ILE A 16 8.47 3.87 1.95
CA ILE A 16 7.81 2.59 1.75
C ILE A 16 8.08 2.13 0.32
N THR A 17 8.42 0.88 0.15
CA THR A 17 8.63 0.25 -1.16
C THR A 17 7.37 -0.51 -1.55
N ILE A 18 6.80 -0.19 -2.72
CA ILE A 18 5.70 -0.95 -3.30
C ILE A 18 6.30 -2.00 -4.22
N TRP A 19 6.13 -3.25 -3.83
CA TRP A 19 6.60 -4.37 -4.64
C TRP A 19 5.81 -4.49 -5.94
N LYS A 20 6.49 -4.85 -7.01
CA LYS A 20 5.87 -5.10 -8.31
C LYS A 20 6.22 -6.49 -8.80
N GLU A 21 5.19 -7.21 -9.22
CA GLU A 21 5.32 -8.55 -9.77
C GLU A 21 6.11 -8.48 -11.10
N PRO A 22 7.26 -9.20 -11.21
CA PRO A 22 8.18 -9.05 -12.36
C PRO A 22 7.55 -9.39 -13.71
N LEU A 23 6.68 -10.39 -13.77
CA LEU A 23 6.02 -10.78 -15.01
C LEU A 23 5.08 -9.69 -15.53
N ARG A 24 4.31 -9.06 -14.62
CA ARG A 24 3.42 -7.95 -14.98
C ARG A 24 4.21 -6.71 -15.42
N VAL A 25 5.30 -6.39 -14.71
CA VAL A 25 6.20 -5.31 -15.13
C VAL A 25 6.77 -5.60 -16.53
N ARG A 26 7.26 -6.81 -16.76
CA ARG A 26 7.79 -7.24 -18.06
C ARG A 26 6.75 -7.13 -19.17
N THR A 27 5.55 -7.62 -18.94
CA THR A 27 4.46 -7.60 -19.93
C THR A 27 4.04 -6.18 -20.30
N ARG A 28 4.05 -5.28 -19.31
CA ARG A 28 3.65 -3.89 -19.50
C ARG A 28 4.74 -3.03 -20.16
N THR A 29 5.99 -3.19 -19.71
CA THR A 29 7.11 -2.35 -20.16
C THR A 29 7.87 -2.93 -21.33
N MET A 30 7.65 -4.21 -21.65
CA MET A 30 8.38 -4.97 -22.65
C MET A 30 9.91 -4.98 -22.46
N VAL A 31 10.37 -4.72 -21.24
CA VAL A 31 11.79 -4.71 -20.89
C VAL A 31 12.40 -6.09 -21.08
N GLN A 32 13.39 -6.19 -21.95
CA GLN A 32 13.99 -7.47 -22.31
C GLN A 32 14.80 -8.08 -21.16
N SER A 33 15.49 -7.28 -20.35
CA SER A 33 16.29 -7.73 -19.21
C SER A 33 15.48 -8.46 -18.12
N LEU A 34 14.14 -8.38 -18.14
CA LEU A 34 13.26 -9.18 -17.27
C LEU A 34 12.80 -10.50 -17.89
N MET A 35 13.34 -10.90 -19.03
CA MET A 35 12.96 -12.16 -19.66
C MET A 35 13.67 -13.34 -19.00
N HIS A 36 12.91 -14.40 -18.70
CA HIS A 36 13.43 -15.65 -18.09
C HIS A 36 14.62 -16.23 -18.84
N LYS A 37 14.68 -16.08 -20.19
CA LYS A 37 15.79 -16.58 -20.99
C LYS A 37 17.17 -16.11 -20.48
N PHE A 38 17.28 -14.90 -19.95
CA PHE A 38 18.54 -14.39 -19.43
C PHE A 38 19.00 -15.09 -18.15
N ILE A 39 18.10 -15.67 -17.38
CA ILE A 39 18.49 -16.52 -16.24
C ILE A 39 19.20 -17.78 -16.75
N VAL A 40 18.78 -18.29 -17.91
CA VAL A 40 19.33 -19.52 -18.50
C VAL A 40 20.57 -19.27 -19.33
N GLU A 41 20.57 -18.21 -20.14
CA GLU A 41 21.66 -17.90 -21.09
C GLU A 41 22.83 -17.15 -20.44
N ASP A 42 22.50 -16.14 -19.64
CA ASP A 42 23.50 -15.30 -18.95
C ASP A 42 22.78 -14.47 -17.85
N SER A 43 22.76 -15.00 -16.63
CA SER A 43 22.09 -14.37 -15.49
C SER A 43 22.61 -12.98 -15.12
N THR A 44 23.83 -12.63 -15.54
CA THR A 44 24.39 -11.28 -15.29
C THR A 44 23.66 -10.18 -16.08
N LYS A 45 22.90 -10.55 -17.10
CA LYS A 45 22.07 -9.65 -17.91
C LYS A 45 20.64 -9.52 -17.39
N CYS A 46 20.29 -10.27 -16.34
CA CYS A 46 18.96 -10.22 -15.76
C CYS A 46 18.87 -9.07 -14.74
N PHE A 47 17.88 -8.17 -14.94
CA PHE A 47 17.58 -7.11 -13.99
C PHE A 47 16.37 -7.47 -13.13
N THR A 48 16.22 -6.73 -12.03
CA THR A 48 15.03 -6.80 -11.18
C THR A 48 13.94 -5.84 -11.67
N ALA A 49 12.67 -6.18 -11.42
CA ALA A 49 11.58 -5.24 -11.60
C ALA A 49 11.76 -4.04 -10.66
N MET A 50 11.68 -2.83 -11.22
CA MET A 50 11.79 -1.62 -10.42
C MET A 50 10.54 -1.44 -9.57
N PRO A 51 10.67 -1.30 -8.25
CA PRO A 51 9.55 -1.00 -7.36
C PRO A 51 9.14 0.47 -7.51
N ASP A 52 7.94 0.81 -7.02
CA ASP A 52 7.59 2.19 -6.73
C ASP A 52 7.92 2.53 -5.27
N TYR A 53 8.05 3.82 -4.99
CA TYR A 53 8.35 4.31 -3.65
C TYR A 53 7.34 5.35 -3.19
N VAL A 54 6.83 5.19 -1.98
CA VAL A 54 6.16 6.25 -1.26
C VAL A 54 7.21 6.93 -0.37
N LEU A 55 7.40 8.22 -0.55
CA LEU A 55 8.28 9.04 0.27
C LEU A 55 7.42 9.89 1.19
N ILE A 56 7.60 9.74 2.49
CA ILE A 56 6.87 10.48 3.51
C ILE A 56 7.78 11.55 4.06
N PHE A 57 7.32 12.79 3.96
CA PHE A 57 8.02 13.95 4.48
C PHE A 57 7.24 14.58 5.62
N LYS A 58 7.94 15.11 6.59
CA LYS A 58 7.36 15.89 7.68
C LYS A 58 7.91 17.32 7.65
N ARG A 59 7.04 18.28 7.91
CA ARG A 59 7.46 19.62 8.29
C ARG A 59 7.89 19.64 9.75
N ASN A 60 8.80 20.54 10.13
CA ASN A 60 9.17 20.72 11.52
C ASN A 60 7.96 21.19 12.35
N GLY A 61 7.82 20.67 13.55
CA GLY A 61 6.73 20.94 14.49
C GLY A 61 5.98 19.67 14.86
N ASP A 62 5.06 19.80 15.80
CA ASP A 62 4.16 18.74 16.23
C ASP A 62 2.78 18.93 15.57
N ASN A 63 2.04 17.84 15.41
CA ASN A 63 0.65 17.90 14.98
C ASN A 63 -0.19 18.47 16.12
N GLU A 64 -0.85 19.60 15.90
CA GLU A 64 -1.79 20.17 16.87
C GLU A 64 -2.97 19.23 17.13
N VAL A 65 -3.42 18.55 16.09
CA VAL A 65 -4.45 17.50 16.16
C VAL A 65 -3.82 16.17 15.73
N PRO A 66 -3.58 15.24 16.67
CA PRO A 66 -3.06 13.92 16.31
C PRO A 66 -4.01 13.14 15.40
N VAL A 67 -3.48 12.41 14.42
CA VAL A 67 -4.26 11.42 13.68
C VAL A 67 -4.51 10.22 14.58
N THR A 68 -5.78 9.90 14.84
CA THR A 68 -6.16 8.88 15.82
C THR A 68 -7.13 7.85 15.25
N HIS A 69 -6.90 6.61 15.62
CA HIS A 69 -7.78 5.47 15.31
C HIS A 69 -8.41 4.94 16.60
N ASN A 70 -9.50 5.55 17.05
CA ASN A 70 -10.14 5.25 18.34
C ASN A 70 -10.62 3.79 18.49
N SER A 71 -10.91 3.12 17.38
CA SER A 71 -11.24 1.68 17.35
C SER A 71 -10.10 0.82 16.79
N GLY A 72 -8.92 1.41 16.59
CA GLY A 72 -7.82 0.81 15.83
C GLY A 72 -8.09 0.79 14.33
N LEU A 73 -7.19 0.17 13.58
CA LEU A 73 -7.36 -0.05 12.15
C LEU A 73 -8.40 -1.15 11.92
N THR A 74 -9.50 -0.84 11.23
CA THR A 74 -10.59 -1.78 10.98
C THR A 74 -10.78 -2.10 9.50
N LYS A 75 -10.21 -1.28 8.62
CA LYS A 75 -10.24 -1.45 7.16
C LYS A 75 -8.89 -1.94 6.65
N TYR A 76 -8.93 -2.86 5.72
CA TYR A 76 -7.74 -3.36 5.05
C TYR A 76 -7.83 -3.11 3.55
N TYR A 77 -6.82 -2.45 3.01
CA TYR A 77 -6.70 -2.14 1.60
C TYR A 77 -5.52 -2.93 1.01
N GLY A 78 -5.81 -3.94 0.22
CA GLY A 78 -4.83 -4.87 -0.37
C GLY A 78 -5.44 -6.25 -0.61
N ASP A 79 -4.65 -7.19 -1.13
CA ASP A 79 -5.12 -8.53 -1.50
C ASP A 79 -4.83 -9.60 -0.43
N THR A 80 -3.81 -9.42 0.39
CA THR A 80 -3.31 -10.45 1.32
C THR A 80 -3.22 -9.95 2.75
N PRO A 81 -4.35 -9.88 3.51
CA PRO A 81 -4.34 -9.36 4.87
C PRO A 81 -3.59 -10.26 5.84
N ILE A 82 -3.64 -11.57 5.67
CA ILE A 82 -3.04 -12.56 6.57
C ILE A 82 -1.94 -13.35 5.88
N LEU A 83 -0.73 -13.24 6.39
CA LEU A 83 0.39 -14.05 5.94
C LEU A 83 0.37 -15.46 6.57
N PRO A 84 0.88 -16.50 5.89
CA PRO A 84 0.95 -17.86 6.44
C PRO A 84 1.64 -17.94 7.82
N ALA A 85 2.69 -17.15 8.03
CA ALA A 85 3.37 -17.07 9.33
C ALA A 85 2.45 -16.55 10.44
N MET A 86 1.59 -15.58 10.14
CA MET A 86 0.62 -15.02 11.10
C MET A 86 -0.42 -16.07 11.47
N VAL A 87 -0.90 -16.87 10.51
CA VAL A 87 -1.81 -18.00 10.76
C VAL A 87 -1.18 -18.99 11.72
N GLY A 88 0.04 -19.40 11.46
CA GLY A 88 0.75 -20.37 12.31
C GLY A 88 0.96 -19.87 13.75
N ILE A 89 1.27 -18.59 13.93
CA ILE A 89 1.40 -17.97 15.25
C ILE A 89 0.05 -17.97 15.98
N PHE A 90 -1.01 -17.52 15.31
CA PHE A 90 -2.35 -17.45 15.87
C PHE A 90 -2.85 -18.83 16.31
N ASN A 91 -2.75 -19.82 15.42
CA ASN A 91 -3.23 -21.17 15.68
C ASN A 91 -2.52 -21.81 16.88
N ARG A 92 -1.20 -21.65 17.00
CA ARG A 92 -0.45 -22.15 18.18
C ARG A 92 -0.88 -21.48 19.47
N ALA A 93 -1.11 -20.18 19.44
CA ALA A 93 -1.46 -19.41 20.64
C ALA A 93 -2.91 -19.61 21.09
N ASN A 94 -3.81 -20.03 20.22
CA ASN A 94 -5.24 -20.17 20.51
C ASN A 94 -5.76 -21.61 20.33
N GLU A 95 -4.87 -22.58 20.09
CA GLU A 95 -5.21 -24.00 19.87
C GLU A 95 -6.26 -24.20 18.77
N THR A 96 -6.12 -23.43 17.69
CA THR A 96 -7.02 -23.46 16.53
C THR A 96 -6.31 -24.05 15.30
N ASN A 97 -7.08 -24.30 14.24
CA ASN A 97 -6.56 -24.81 12.96
C ASN A 97 -7.18 -24.04 11.79
N PHE A 98 -7.15 -22.72 11.87
CA PHE A 98 -7.63 -21.85 10.78
C PHE A 98 -6.67 -21.86 9.59
N ASP A 99 -7.21 -21.72 8.39
CA ASP A 99 -6.47 -21.18 7.25
C ASP A 99 -6.49 -19.63 7.26
N ALA A 100 -5.87 -19.00 6.27
CA ALA A 100 -5.77 -17.54 6.22
C ALA A 100 -7.13 -16.86 6.05
N VAL A 101 -8.04 -17.45 5.26
CA VAL A 101 -9.38 -16.90 5.02
C VAL A 101 -10.23 -17.03 6.28
N GLN A 102 -10.23 -18.21 6.90
CA GLN A 102 -10.96 -18.46 8.14
C GLN A 102 -10.48 -17.55 9.27
N LEU A 103 -9.17 -17.36 9.39
CA LEU A 103 -8.61 -16.45 10.39
C LEU A 103 -9.04 -15.01 10.13
N TRP A 104 -8.99 -14.55 8.87
CA TRP A 104 -9.41 -13.20 8.52
C TRP A 104 -10.89 -12.95 8.82
N ASP A 105 -11.74 -13.90 8.47
CA ASP A 105 -13.18 -13.81 8.75
C ASP A 105 -13.47 -13.85 10.25
N TYR A 106 -12.79 -14.71 10.99
CA TYR A 106 -12.87 -14.73 12.46
C TYR A 106 -12.49 -13.37 13.07
N LEU A 107 -11.37 -12.78 12.64
CA LEU A 107 -10.92 -11.49 13.15
C LEU A 107 -11.91 -10.37 12.84
N LYS A 108 -12.43 -10.31 11.62
CA LYS A 108 -13.45 -9.32 11.24
C LYS A 108 -14.72 -9.47 12.09
N ASN A 109 -15.25 -10.67 12.16
CA ASN A 109 -16.50 -10.91 12.88
C ASN A 109 -16.38 -10.68 14.40
N THR A 110 -15.19 -10.87 14.96
CA THR A 110 -14.96 -10.76 16.40
C THR A 110 -14.53 -9.36 16.84
N TYR A 111 -13.76 -8.66 16.01
CA TYR A 111 -13.04 -7.46 16.43
C TYR A 111 -13.35 -6.19 15.64
N ALA A 112 -14.18 -6.21 14.58
CA ALA A 112 -14.46 -5.02 13.77
C ALA A 112 -15.01 -3.85 14.61
N ASP A 113 -15.91 -4.16 15.56
CA ASP A 113 -16.53 -3.18 16.46
C ASP A 113 -15.92 -3.15 17.86
N HIS A 114 -14.73 -3.77 18.03
CA HIS A 114 -14.12 -3.90 19.34
C HIS A 114 -13.52 -2.57 19.81
N LYS A 115 -14.08 -2.01 20.89
CA LYS A 115 -13.74 -0.67 21.38
C LYS A 115 -12.39 -0.56 22.06
N ASP A 116 -11.88 -1.64 22.65
CA ASP A 116 -10.55 -1.64 23.24
C ASP A 116 -9.48 -1.86 22.20
N THR A 117 -8.84 -0.78 21.79
CA THR A 117 -7.78 -0.78 20.75
C THR A 117 -6.57 -1.62 21.13
N LYS A 118 -6.26 -1.76 22.43
CA LYS A 118 -5.10 -2.54 22.90
C LYS A 118 -5.29 -4.03 22.72
N SER A 119 -6.53 -4.51 22.81
CA SER A 119 -6.88 -5.93 22.64
C SER A 119 -7.49 -6.24 21.27
N ASN A 120 -7.68 -5.24 20.41
CA ASN A 120 -8.24 -5.43 19.07
C ASN A 120 -7.25 -6.18 18.16
N LYS A 121 -7.41 -7.50 18.08
CA LYS A 121 -6.54 -8.35 17.24
C LYS A 121 -6.64 -8.01 15.74
N LEU A 122 -7.82 -7.63 15.23
CA LEU A 122 -7.97 -7.21 13.83
C LEU A 122 -7.05 -6.03 13.52
N SER A 123 -7.08 -4.99 14.37
CA SER A 123 -6.23 -3.81 14.21
C SER A 123 -4.75 -4.17 14.25
N HIS A 124 -4.34 -5.09 15.14
CA HIS A 124 -2.95 -5.55 15.21
C HIS A 124 -2.50 -6.27 13.92
N TYR A 125 -3.36 -7.06 13.29
CA TYR A 125 -3.03 -7.74 12.04
C TYR A 125 -2.95 -6.77 10.87
N ILE A 126 -3.85 -5.80 10.78
CA ILE A 126 -3.80 -4.74 9.77
C ILE A 126 -2.53 -3.90 9.96
N TRP A 127 -2.23 -3.49 11.20
CA TRP A 127 -1.03 -2.72 11.51
C TRP A 127 0.25 -3.44 11.07
N GLN A 128 0.38 -4.74 11.28
CA GLN A 128 1.56 -5.51 10.86
C GLN A 128 1.80 -5.41 9.33
N ARG A 129 0.72 -5.36 8.54
CA ARG A 129 0.83 -5.18 7.08
C ARG A 129 1.19 -3.74 6.72
N TYR A 130 0.57 -2.76 7.36
CA TYR A 130 0.77 -1.34 7.04
C TYR A 130 2.11 -0.80 7.56
N ALA A 131 2.60 -1.30 8.68
CA ALA A 131 3.90 -0.93 9.25
C ALA A 131 5.09 -1.57 8.53
N SER A 132 4.86 -2.46 7.56
CA SER A 132 5.93 -3.04 6.75
C SER A 132 6.58 -1.95 5.88
N SER A 133 7.91 -2.00 5.77
CA SER A 133 8.66 -1.14 4.84
C SER A 133 8.50 -1.55 3.37
N VAL A 134 7.91 -2.73 3.12
CA VAL A 134 7.59 -3.24 1.78
C VAL A 134 6.11 -3.61 1.76
N TRP A 135 5.36 -2.97 0.89
CA TRP A 135 3.98 -3.32 0.59
C TRP A 135 3.96 -4.22 -0.65
N ASP A 136 3.84 -5.52 -0.41
CA ASP A 136 3.83 -6.57 -1.43
C ASP A 136 2.42 -7.03 -1.83
N ASP A 137 1.41 -6.43 -1.21
CA ASP A 137 0.01 -6.80 -1.28
C ASP A 137 -0.89 -5.73 -1.93
N ILE A 138 -0.29 -4.75 -2.59
CA ILE A 138 -1.02 -3.73 -3.36
C ILE A 138 -1.61 -4.36 -4.62
N ARG A 139 -2.92 -4.26 -4.78
CA ARG A 139 -3.62 -4.74 -5.98
C ARG A 139 -3.31 -3.85 -7.17
N ILE A 140 -2.51 -4.36 -8.10
CA ILE A 140 -2.07 -3.61 -9.28
C ILE A 140 -3.24 -3.13 -10.14
N ASP A 141 -4.32 -3.90 -10.19
CA ASP A 141 -5.49 -3.65 -11.03
C ASP A 141 -6.55 -2.79 -10.32
N ASN A 142 -6.36 -2.47 -9.04
CA ASN A 142 -7.25 -1.58 -8.29
C ASN A 142 -6.93 -0.11 -8.58
N VAL A 143 -7.32 0.32 -9.77
CA VAL A 143 -7.12 1.68 -10.31
C VAL A 143 -8.38 2.19 -10.96
N LEU A 144 -8.56 3.51 -11.03
CA LEU A 144 -9.66 4.08 -11.79
C LEU A 144 -9.53 3.77 -13.30
N PRO A 145 -10.66 3.59 -14.01
CA PRO A 145 -10.68 3.37 -15.44
C PRO A 145 -10.20 4.64 -16.17
N PHE A 146 -8.95 4.63 -16.63
CA PHE A 146 -8.33 5.78 -17.30
C PHE A 146 -8.65 5.87 -18.80
N ARG A 147 -9.23 4.81 -19.38
CA ARG A 147 -9.53 4.76 -20.84
C ARG A 147 -10.62 5.75 -21.24
N ASP A 148 -11.59 5.95 -20.34
CA ASP A 148 -12.77 6.77 -20.60
C ASP A 148 -12.50 8.27 -20.39
N SER A 149 -11.36 8.62 -19.76
CA SER A 149 -10.94 10.00 -19.52
C SER A 149 -9.89 10.53 -20.51
N LYS A 150 -9.57 9.76 -21.56
CA LYS A 150 -8.64 10.18 -22.60
C LYS A 150 -9.35 11.01 -23.67
N GLU A 151 -8.84 12.21 -23.91
CA GLU A 151 -9.07 12.92 -25.17
C GLU A 151 -8.22 12.28 -26.27
N GLU A 152 -8.62 12.44 -27.55
CA GLU A 152 -7.99 11.77 -28.71
C GLU A 152 -6.48 12.09 -28.84
N ASP A 153 -6.04 13.24 -28.36
CA ASP A 153 -4.65 13.73 -28.44
C ASP A 153 -3.81 13.53 -27.15
N ASP A 154 -4.35 12.88 -26.13
CA ASP A 154 -3.63 12.67 -24.88
C ASP A 154 -2.49 11.65 -25.00
N GLU A 155 -1.38 11.94 -24.32
CA GLU A 155 -0.23 11.03 -24.23
C GLU A 155 -0.63 9.65 -23.71
N LYS A 156 -0.07 8.59 -24.32
CA LYS A 156 -0.38 7.18 -24.01
C LYS A 156 0.04 6.73 -22.60
N HIS A 157 0.53 7.62 -21.74
CA HIS A 157 1.20 7.30 -20.49
C HIS A 157 0.45 7.68 -19.21
N VAL A 158 -0.87 7.76 -19.24
CA VAL A 158 -1.64 7.92 -17.99
C VAL A 158 -1.59 6.60 -17.21
N HIS A 159 -0.91 6.62 -16.09
CA HIS A 159 -0.81 5.51 -15.16
C HIS A 159 -1.48 5.93 -13.85
N PRO A 160 -2.75 5.62 -13.64
CA PRO A 160 -3.42 5.94 -12.39
C PRO A 160 -2.72 5.22 -11.23
N LEU A 161 -2.61 5.92 -10.10
CA LEU A 161 -2.10 5.32 -8.87
C LEU A 161 -3.09 4.28 -8.35
N GLN A 162 -2.56 3.22 -7.73
CA GLN A 162 -3.40 2.20 -7.13
C GLN A 162 -4.18 2.78 -5.94
N LEU A 163 -5.49 2.54 -5.90
CA LEU A 163 -6.37 3.03 -4.83
C LEU A 163 -5.92 2.50 -3.46
N ASP A 164 -5.47 1.25 -3.37
CA ASP A 164 -4.95 0.69 -2.11
C ASP A 164 -3.83 1.53 -1.48
N VAL A 165 -2.97 2.14 -2.31
CA VAL A 165 -1.88 3.00 -1.81
C VAL A 165 -2.44 4.29 -1.25
N ILE A 166 -3.38 4.90 -1.96
CA ILE A 166 -4.01 6.16 -1.57
C ILE A 166 -4.82 5.94 -0.28
N ASP A 167 -5.69 4.94 -0.28
CA ASP A 167 -6.54 4.60 0.88
C ASP A 167 -5.71 4.36 2.14
N ARG A 168 -4.59 3.61 2.05
CA ARG A 168 -3.68 3.40 3.18
C ARG A 168 -3.05 4.70 3.67
N LEU A 169 -2.62 5.57 2.75
CA LEU A 169 -1.97 6.83 3.12
C LEU A 169 -2.97 7.79 3.75
N VAL A 170 -4.18 7.90 3.21
CA VAL A 170 -5.25 8.71 3.78
C VAL A 170 -5.61 8.20 5.17
N ASP A 171 -5.83 6.89 5.32
CA ASP A 171 -6.18 6.27 6.60
C ASP A 171 -5.06 6.46 7.66
N LEU A 172 -3.79 6.38 7.27
CA LEU A 172 -2.66 6.50 8.20
C LEU A 172 -2.29 7.96 8.57
N TYR A 173 -2.56 8.92 7.69
CA TYR A 173 -1.99 10.27 7.82
C TYR A 173 -3.00 11.40 7.85
N SER A 174 -4.32 11.11 7.87
CA SER A 174 -5.36 12.12 8.02
C SER A 174 -6.50 11.65 8.92
N ASN A 175 -7.16 12.60 9.61
CA ASN A 175 -8.40 12.33 10.32
C ASN A 175 -9.60 12.53 9.38
N PRO A 176 -10.77 11.92 9.69
CA PRO A 176 -12.00 12.22 8.98
C PRO A 176 -12.30 13.73 8.94
N ASN A 177 -12.69 14.23 7.77
CA ASN A 177 -12.99 15.65 7.50
C ASN A 177 -11.77 16.60 7.52
N GLU A 178 -10.56 16.11 7.53
CA GLU A 178 -9.37 16.94 7.28
C GLU A 178 -9.18 17.21 5.79
N VAL A 179 -8.45 18.27 5.47
CA VAL A 179 -8.17 18.67 4.09
C VAL A 179 -6.95 17.90 3.58
N VAL A 180 -7.13 17.17 2.49
CA VAL A 180 -6.05 16.53 1.74
C VAL A 180 -5.84 17.30 0.44
N LEU A 181 -4.61 17.77 0.20
CA LEU A 181 -4.24 18.47 -1.02
C LEU A 181 -3.51 17.53 -1.97
N THR A 182 -4.02 17.39 -3.18
CA THR A 182 -3.32 16.72 -4.29
C THR A 182 -3.05 17.71 -5.42
N PRO A 183 -1.77 18.03 -5.71
CA PRO A 183 -1.43 18.92 -6.83
C PRO A 183 -1.41 18.22 -8.18
N PHE A 184 -1.45 16.88 -8.23
CA PHE A 184 -1.34 16.07 -9.44
C PHE A 184 -2.51 15.08 -9.54
N MET A 185 -3.72 15.59 -9.59
CA MET A 185 -4.95 14.79 -9.49
C MET A 185 -5.09 13.74 -10.62
N GLY A 186 -4.56 14.00 -11.82
CA GLY A 186 -4.68 13.08 -12.97
C GLY A 186 -6.13 12.70 -13.24
N VAL A 187 -6.44 11.40 -13.16
CA VAL A 187 -7.81 10.87 -13.34
C VAL A 187 -8.66 10.98 -12.07
N GLY A 188 -8.17 11.59 -11.00
CA GLY A 188 -8.91 11.84 -9.77
C GLY A 188 -8.88 10.69 -8.76
N SER A 189 -7.87 9.82 -8.81
CA SER A 189 -7.75 8.68 -7.89
C SER A 189 -7.75 9.11 -6.43
N GLU A 190 -7.07 10.21 -6.10
CA GLU A 190 -6.97 10.76 -4.75
C GLU A 190 -8.27 11.42 -4.25
N VAL A 191 -9.16 11.80 -5.17
CA VAL A 191 -10.47 12.38 -4.83
C VAL A 191 -11.52 11.28 -4.67
N TYR A 192 -11.31 10.14 -5.33
CA TYR A 192 -12.22 9.00 -5.26
C TYR A 192 -12.04 8.18 -3.98
N SER A 193 -10.80 8.05 -3.49
CA SER A 193 -10.47 7.35 -2.24
C SER A 193 -10.91 8.16 -1.03
#